data_5360c768a7e60479ab742f92f4b94e7d
#
_entry.id   5360c768a7e60479ab742f92f4b94e7d
#
_cell.length_a   1.000
_cell.length_b   1.000
_cell.length_c   1.000
_cell.angle_alpha   90.00
_cell.angle_beta   90.00
_cell.angle_gamma   90.00
#
_symmetry.space_group_name_H-M   'P 1'
#
loop_
_entity.id
_entity.type
_entity.pdbx_description
1 polymer ?
#
loop_
_entity_poly.entity_id
_entity_poly.type
_entity_poly.pdbx_seq_one_letter_code
_entity_poly.pdbx_strand_id
1 'polypeptide(L)'
;MGSITSNWSALKQNGIFIAILSSFLQIAPIFTMPVSGALCTSSVGWPTVYYLHGTVSLFLFTFFMLYHRNSPIKHPMMDRTELVKVLFGKGSIYNGPGQHNKKKNKRIPLRAFYSDMAIWAILVASFGNFMGTQLSLQFMPTYINKVLHMPIENTGLASAISPIIMFFIKLLAGQSSDRIKFISDKWKLRIYNSLSMGMMGVLFIVLAFLDPHSQPTLCLVVLIASTCILGFNSGGFFKSSQMVSRQHSHFTLANISFLNCVCMLLTPLLNEVIASDNAPADWAVVLWIHGLILCCTNVFFCVFASAESAAWTLDTFAGAARKTRRKRLVTPIERGKGVEEGGR
;
A
#
# COMPACT_ATOMS: atom_id res chain seq x y z
N MET A 1 -5.15 -8.19 -6.89
CA MET A 1 -5.17 -6.85 -7.49
C MET A 1 -4.36 -6.74 -8.78
N GLY A 2 -3.05 -6.96 -8.79
CA GLY A 2 -2.21 -6.73 -9.98
C GLY A 2 -2.65 -7.48 -11.24
N SER A 3 -3.07 -8.73 -11.15
CA SER A 3 -3.56 -9.52 -12.29
C SER A 3 -4.88 -8.97 -12.85
N ILE A 4 -5.80 -8.56 -11.99
CA ILE A 4 -7.08 -7.96 -12.41
C ILE A 4 -6.81 -6.64 -13.12
N THR A 5 -5.99 -5.77 -12.51
CA THR A 5 -5.62 -4.48 -13.10
C THR A 5 -4.94 -4.66 -14.45
N SER A 6 -3.98 -5.57 -14.59
CA SER A 6 -3.28 -5.79 -15.86
C SER A 6 -4.20 -6.28 -16.99
N ASN A 7 -5.20 -7.07 -16.67
CA ASN A 7 -6.11 -7.65 -17.66
C ASN A 7 -7.30 -6.74 -17.99
N TRP A 8 -7.89 -6.09 -16.98
CA TRP A 8 -9.18 -5.38 -17.11
C TRP A 8 -9.07 -3.86 -17.19
N SER A 9 -7.99 -3.24 -16.72
CA SER A 9 -7.83 -1.79 -16.74
C SER A 9 -7.38 -1.28 -18.11
N ALA A 10 -8.03 -0.25 -18.64
CA ALA A 10 -7.52 0.51 -19.78
C ALA A 10 -6.30 1.36 -19.34
N LEU A 11 -5.23 1.44 -20.16
CA LEU A 11 -4.00 2.16 -19.81
C LEU A 11 -4.23 3.63 -19.45
N LYS A 12 -5.17 4.31 -20.13
CA LYS A 12 -5.52 5.70 -19.85
C LYS A 12 -6.26 5.92 -18.54
N GLN A 13 -6.93 4.89 -17.99
CA GLN A 13 -7.79 4.96 -16.81
C GLN A 13 -7.26 4.06 -15.67
N ASN A 14 -6.01 3.65 -15.76
CA ASN A 14 -5.39 2.71 -14.83
C ASN A 14 -5.40 3.23 -13.37
N GLY A 15 -5.17 4.54 -13.19
CA GLY A 15 -5.18 5.19 -11.87
C GLY A 15 -6.55 5.10 -11.18
N ILE A 16 -7.62 5.46 -11.88
CA ILE A 16 -8.99 5.38 -11.35
C ILE A 16 -9.37 3.93 -11.05
N PHE A 17 -9.02 3.00 -11.95
CA PHE A 17 -9.30 1.58 -11.77
C PHE A 17 -8.63 1.02 -10.51
N ILE A 18 -7.35 1.36 -10.28
CA ILE A 18 -6.61 0.98 -9.07
C ILE A 18 -7.21 1.63 -7.83
N ALA A 19 -7.59 2.90 -7.90
CA ALA A 19 -8.22 3.61 -6.80
C ALA A 19 -9.52 2.93 -6.36
N ILE A 20 -10.41 2.61 -7.32
CA ILE A 20 -11.66 1.88 -7.05
C ILE A 20 -11.35 0.48 -6.50
N LEU A 21 -10.45 -0.26 -7.15
CA LEU A 21 -10.11 -1.61 -6.72
C LEU A 21 -9.47 -1.64 -5.32
N SER A 22 -8.74 -0.59 -4.92
CA SER A 22 -8.13 -0.49 -3.59
C SER A 22 -9.06 0.09 -2.52
N SER A 23 -10.25 0.55 -2.90
CA SER A 23 -11.22 1.18 -1.97
C SER A 23 -11.80 0.20 -0.95
N PHE A 24 -11.65 -1.11 -1.16
CA PHE A 24 -12.06 -2.11 -0.17
C PHE A 24 -11.41 -1.88 1.20
N LEU A 25 -10.18 -1.33 1.23
CA LEU A 25 -9.48 -1.02 2.48
C LEU A 25 -10.23 0.03 3.33
N GLN A 26 -11.01 0.89 2.70
CA GLN A 26 -11.85 1.90 3.37
C GLN A 26 -13.29 1.42 3.54
N ILE A 27 -13.87 0.79 2.50
CA ILE A 27 -15.28 0.34 2.52
C ILE A 27 -15.51 -0.75 3.59
N ALA A 28 -14.54 -1.66 3.77
CA ALA A 28 -14.68 -2.71 4.78
C ALA A 28 -14.82 -2.15 6.21
N PRO A 29 -13.93 -1.28 6.73
CA PRO A 29 -14.12 -0.66 8.06
C PRO A 29 -15.37 0.21 8.16
N ILE A 30 -15.77 0.92 7.10
CA ILE A 30 -17.00 1.73 7.07
C ILE A 30 -18.23 0.89 7.38
N PHE A 31 -18.28 -0.34 6.86
CA PHE A 31 -19.36 -1.28 7.13
C PHE A 31 -19.15 -2.01 8.47
N THR A 32 -17.97 -2.56 8.69
CA THR A 32 -17.69 -3.46 9.83
C THR A 32 -17.80 -2.75 11.17
N MET A 33 -17.25 -1.54 11.33
CA MET A 33 -17.18 -0.88 12.63
C MET A 33 -18.55 -0.52 13.21
N PRO A 34 -19.48 0.16 12.49
CA PRO A 34 -20.80 0.47 13.02
C PRO A 34 -21.65 -0.78 13.24
N VAL A 35 -21.60 -1.72 12.30
CA VAL A 35 -22.38 -2.97 12.39
C VAL A 35 -21.95 -3.80 13.58
N SER A 36 -20.63 -3.92 13.81
CA SER A 36 -20.10 -4.62 14.97
C SER A 36 -20.47 -3.92 16.29
N GLY A 37 -20.37 -2.58 16.34
CA GLY A 37 -20.78 -1.81 17.50
C GLY A 37 -22.26 -2.02 17.87
N ALA A 38 -23.15 -1.92 16.88
CA ALA A 38 -24.58 -2.13 17.07
C ALA A 38 -24.94 -3.58 17.47
N LEU A 39 -24.30 -4.58 16.85
CA LEU A 39 -24.57 -5.99 17.17
C LEU A 39 -24.05 -6.39 18.55
N CYS A 40 -22.89 -5.86 18.96
CA CYS A 40 -22.33 -6.15 20.29
C CYS A 40 -23.22 -5.64 21.44
N THR A 41 -23.97 -4.56 21.23
CA THR A 41 -24.89 -3.99 22.22
C THR A 41 -26.32 -4.55 22.13
N SER A 42 -26.61 -5.29 21.06
CA SER A 42 -27.93 -5.89 20.82
C SER A 42 -28.16 -7.19 21.65
N SER A 43 -29.40 -7.63 21.71
CA SER A 43 -29.78 -8.89 22.38
C SER A 43 -29.18 -10.15 21.77
N VAL A 44 -28.74 -10.10 20.49
CA VAL A 44 -28.11 -11.24 19.79
C VAL A 44 -26.62 -11.38 20.07
N GLY A 45 -25.97 -10.33 20.61
CA GLY A 45 -24.61 -10.36 21.10
C GLY A 45 -23.50 -10.46 20.03
N TRP A 46 -22.26 -10.46 20.50
CA TRP A 46 -21.05 -10.42 19.67
C TRP A 46 -20.87 -11.61 18.68
N PRO A 47 -21.36 -12.86 18.95
CA PRO A 47 -21.18 -13.95 17.99
C PRO A 47 -21.85 -13.68 16.63
N THR A 48 -22.95 -12.91 16.64
CA THR A 48 -23.70 -12.55 15.43
C THR A 48 -22.86 -11.70 14.47
N VAL A 49 -21.88 -10.94 14.98
CA VAL A 49 -20.93 -10.19 14.14
C VAL A 49 -20.21 -11.13 13.18
N TYR A 50 -19.70 -12.26 13.68
CA TYR A 50 -18.97 -13.24 12.86
C TYR A 50 -19.89 -13.95 11.87
N TYR A 51 -21.10 -14.35 12.30
CA TYR A 51 -22.07 -15.00 11.41
C TYR A 51 -22.51 -14.08 10.28
N LEU A 52 -22.78 -12.81 10.57
CA LEU A 52 -23.17 -11.83 9.57
C LEU A 52 -22.04 -11.60 8.54
N HIS A 53 -20.82 -11.28 9.01
CA HIS A 53 -19.70 -11.03 8.13
C HIS A 53 -19.30 -12.27 7.32
N GLY A 54 -19.36 -13.46 7.93
CA GLY A 54 -19.11 -14.73 7.25
C GLY A 54 -20.11 -14.98 6.13
N THR A 55 -21.42 -14.77 6.41
CA THR A 55 -22.50 -14.95 5.42
C THR A 55 -22.38 -13.96 4.27
N VAL A 56 -22.17 -12.67 4.57
CA VAL A 56 -21.96 -11.63 3.54
C VAL A 56 -20.74 -11.96 2.69
N SER A 57 -19.63 -12.37 3.29
CA SER A 57 -18.42 -12.76 2.59
C SER A 57 -18.66 -13.96 1.67
N LEU A 58 -19.31 -14.99 2.15
CA LEU A 58 -19.66 -16.19 1.37
C LEU A 58 -20.52 -15.82 0.15
N PHE A 59 -21.53 -14.97 0.35
CA PHE A 59 -22.40 -14.49 -0.74
C PHE A 59 -21.61 -13.73 -1.79
N LEU A 60 -20.79 -12.74 -1.38
CA LEU A 60 -20.00 -11.91 -2.29
C LEU A 60 -18.95 -12.72 -3.05
N PHE A 61 -18.25 -13.66 -2.40
CA PHE A 61 -17.28 -14.52 -3.06
C PHE A 61 -17.92 -15.52 -4.00
N THR A 62 -19.10 -16.05 -3.68
CA THR A 62 -19.87 -16.92 -4.59
C THR A 62 -20.28 -16.14 -5.83
N PHE A 63 -20.82 -14.92 -5.66
CA PHE A 63 -21.15 -14.04 -6.77
C PHE A 63 -19.92 -13.71 -7.63
N PHE A 64 -18.80 -13.37 -7.01
CA PHE A 64 -17.53 -13.11 -7.72
C PHE A 64 -17.08 -14.34 -8.52
N MET A 65 -17.16 -15.54 -7.95
CA MET A 65 -16.76 -16.80 -8.60
C MET A 65 -17.62 -17.12 -9.83
N LEU A 66 -18.91 -16.85 -9.76
CA LEU A 66 -19.84 -17.06 -10.85
C LEU A 66 -19.63 -16.04 -11.99
N TYR A 67 -19.37 -14.79 -11.64
CA TYR A 67 -19.33 -13.67 -12.59
C TYR A 67 -17.94 -13.43 -13.18
N HIS A 68 -16.86 -13.56 -12.37
CA HIS A 68 -15.50 -13.20 -12.80
C HIS A 68 -14.95 -14.15 -13.87
N ARG A 69 -14.32 -13.56 -14.90
CA ARG A 69 -13.52 -14.29 -15.92
C ARG A 69 -12.09 -13.72 -15.95
N ASN A 70 -11.11 -14.59 -16.10
CA ASN A 70 -9.70 -14.19 -16.13
C ASN A 70 -9.30 -13.32 -17.33
N SER A 71 -10.12 -13.33 -18.39
CA SER A 71 -9.84 -12.58 -19.62
C SER A 71 -11.07 -11.79 -20.04
N PRO A 72 -10.91 -10.47 -20.35
CA PRO A 72 -11.99 -9.66 -20.88
C PRO A 72 -12.63 -10.23 -22.15
N ILE A 73 -11.83 -10.87 -23.01
CA ILE A 73 -12.32 -11.48 -24.28
C ILE A 73 -13.35 -12.59 -24.04
N LYS A 74 -13.22 -13.31 -22.91
CA LYS A 74 -14.08 -14.46 -22.58
C LYS A 74 -15.30 -14.06 -21.74
N HIS A 75 -15.48 -12.79 -21.46
CA HIS A 75 -16.57 -12.32 -20.61
C HIS A 75 -17.83 -12.08 -21.44
N PRO A 76 -18.98 -12.71 -21.10
CA PRO A 76 -20.19 -12.67 -21.93
C PRO A 76 -20.82 -11.28 -22.05
N MET A 77 -20.58 -10.39 -21.07
CA MET A 77 -21.16 -9.04 -21.04
C MET A 77 -20.19 -7.96 -21.55
N MET A 78 -19.03 -8.33 -22.12
CA MET A 78 -18.06 -7.37 -22.64
C MET A 78 -18.44 -6.91 -24.05
N ASP A 79 -18.75 -5.63 -24.20
CA ASP A 79 -18.98 -5.03 -25.51
C ASP A 79 -17.68 -4.88 -26.32
N ARG A 80 -17.80 -4.93 -27.68
CA ARG A 80 -16.64 -4.79 -28.57
C ARG A 80 -15.94 -3.45 -28.44
N THR A 81 -16.68 -2.37 -28.22
CA THR A 81 -16.13 -1.02 -28.03
C THR A 81 -15.33 -0.90 -26.73
N GLU A 82 -15.79 -1.53 -25.66
CA GLU A 82 -15.08 -1.60 -24.38
C GLU A 82 -13.83 -2.48 -24.47
N LEU A 83 -13.97 -3.64 -25.16
CA LEU A 83 -12.85 -4.55 -25.37
C LEU A 83 -11.68 -3.86 -26.09
N VAL A 84 -11.97 -3.10 -27.15
CA VAL A 84 -10.96 -2.32 -27.89
C VAL A 84 -10.28 -1.30 -26.98
N LYS A 85 -11.02 -0.57 -26.13
CA LYS A 85 -10.47 0.39 -25.17
C LYS A 85 -9.55 -0.28 -24.13
N VAL A 86 -9.94 -1.43 -23.63
CA VAL A 86 -9.15 -2.21 -22.65
C VAL A 86 -7.89 -2.79 -23.29
N LEU A 87 -7.96 -3.22 -24.54
CA LEU A 87 -6.84 -3.81 -25.28
C LEU A 87 -5.90 -2.76 -25.91
N PHE A 88 -6.36 -1.52 -26.07
CA PHE A 88 -5.59 -0.45 -26.69
C PHE A 88 -4.25 -0.22 -25.96
N GLY A 89 -3.16 -0.30 -26.70
CA GLY A 89 -1.81 -0.19 -26.15
C GLY A 89 -1.26 -1.44 -25.43
N LYS A 90 -2.07 -2.51 -25.30
CA LYS A 90 -1.65 -3.80 -24.73
C LYS A 90 -1.24 -4.83 -25.78
N GLY A 91 -0.92 -4.41 -26.98
CA GLY A 91 -0.72 -5.23 -28.20
C GLY A 91 0.28 -6.40 -28.09
N SER A 92 1.10 -6.46 -27.02
CA SER A 92 1.99 -7.61 -26.77
C SER A 92 1.31 -8.77 -26.01
N ILE A 93 0.07 -8.60 -25.54
CA ILE A 93 -0.63 -9.58 -24.70
C ILE A 93 -1.62 -10.40 -25.55
N TYR A 94 -2.10 -9.85 -26.69
CA TYR A 94 -3.17 -10.39 -27.51
C TYR A 94 -2.82 -10.58 -28.99
N ASN A 95 -1.58 -10.87 -29.31
CA ASN A 95 -1.26 -11.41 -30.63
C ASN A 95 -1.95 -12.79 -30.74
N GLY A 96 -2.77 -12.96 -31.81
CA GLY A 96 -3.61 -14.12 -32.03
C GLY A 96 -2.86 -15.45 -32.03
N PRO A 97 -3.57 -16.59 -32.14
CA PRO A 97 -2.98 -17.92 -32.09
C PRO A 97 -1.98 -18.11 -33.24
N GLY A 98 -0.71 -17.94 -32.97
CA GLY A 98 0.40 -18.06 -33.95
C GLY A 98 1.65 -17.24 -33.65
N GLN A 99 1.55 -16.14 -32.92
CA GLN A 99 2.74 -15.41 -32.51
C GLN A 99 3.01 -15.62 -31.01
N HIS A 100 3.66 -16.71 -30.68
CA HIS A 100 4.40 -16.90 -29.43
C HIS A 100 5.58 -15.91 -29.41
N ASN A 101 5.31 -14.61 -29.25
CA ASN A 101 6.33 -13.70 -28.73
C ASN A 101 6.61 -14.19 -27.30
N LYS A 102 7.65 -15.02 -27.17
CA LYS A 102 8.22 -15.40 -25.88
C LYS A 102 8.36 -14.12 -25.08
N LYS A 103 7.43 -13.85 -24.13
CA LYS A 103 7.69 -12.90 -23.06
C LYS A 103 9.04 -13.31 -22.51
N LYS A 104 10.09 -12.59 -22.89
CA LYS A 104 11.38 -12.74 -22.21
C LYS A 104 11.08 -12.42 -20.76
N ASN A 105 10.96 -13.44 -19.92
CA ASN A 105 10.90 -13.28 -18.47
C ASN A 105 12.18 -12.53 -18.08
N LYS A 106 12.11 -11.21 -18.07
CA LYS A 106 13.22 -10.36 -17.64
C LYS A 106 13.34 -10.63 -16.15
N ARG A 107 14.33 -11.45 -15.78
CA ARG A 107 14.65 -11.71 -14.38
C ARG A 107 14.91 -10.38 -13.69
N ILE A 108 14.29 -10.20 -12.51
CA ILE A 108 14.50 -9.01 -11.71
C ILE A 108 15.95 -8.99 -11.24
N PRO A 109 16.71 -7.91 -11.45
CA PRO A 109 18.08 -7.80 -10.97
C PRO A 109 18.09 -7.49 -9.46
N LEU A 110 17.89 -8.50 -8.62
CA LEU A 110 17.72 -8.34 -7.16
C LEU A 110 18.82 -7.50 -6.51
N ARG A 111 20.09 -7.72 -6.91
CA ARG A 111 21.22 -6.96 -6.35
C ARG A 111 21.10 -5.45 -6.69
N ALA A 112 20.73 -5.10 -7.91
CA ALA A 112 20.55 -3.71 -8.32
C ALA A 112 19.30 -3.10 -7.67
N PHE A 113 18.23 -3.89 -7.49
CA PHE A 113 17.02 -3.48 -6.80
C PHE A 113 17.30 -3.07 -5.35
N TYR A 114 17.95 -3.94 -4.56
CA TYR A 114 18.24 -3.64 -3.15
C TYR A 114 19.45 -2.70 -2.93
N SER A 115 20.18 -2.36 -3.99
CA SER A 115 21.25 -1.34 -3.92
C SER A 115 20.75 0.07 -4.26
N ASP A 116 19.48 0.22 -4.66
CA ASP A 116 18.91 1.50 -5.06
C ASP A 116 18.28 2.22 -3.85
N MET A 117 18.80 3.40 -3.52
CA MET A 117 18.32 4.20 -2.39
C MET A 117 16.87 4.68 -2.58
N ALA A 118 16.39 4.85 -3.83
CA ALA A 118 15.00 5.21 -4.08
C ALA A 118 14.05 4.07 -3.68
N ILE A 119 14.47 2.81 -3.85
CA ILE A 119 13.71 1.65 -3.37
C ILE A 119 13.68 1.62 -1.84
N TRP A 120 14.81 1.84 -1.18
CA TRP A 120 14.84 1.92 0.28
C TRP A 120 13.96 3.05 0.82
N ALA A 121 13.93 4.22 0.14
CA ALA A 121 13.03 5.29 0.52
C ALA A 121 11.56 4.85 0.47
N ILE A 122 11.15 4.10 -0.56
CA ILE A 122 9.81 3.56 -0.69
C ILE A 122 9.52 2.52 0.42
N LEU A 123 10.45 1.60 0.68
CA LEU A 123 10.26 0.54 1.68
C LEU A 123 10.19 1.10 3.10
N VAL A 124 11.08 2.02 3.46
CA VAL A 124 11.08 2.69 4.77
C VAL A 124 9.82 3.51 4.96
N ALA A 125 9.39 4.28 3.94
CA ALA A 125 8.13 5.01 4.00
C ALA A 125 6.93 4.07 4.14
N SER A 126 6.91 2.94 3.42
CA SER A 126 5.82 1.97 3.55
C SER A 126 5.75 1.35 4.94
N PHE A 127 6.90 1.06 5.56
CA PHE A 127 6.95 0.57 6.94
C PHE A 127 6.32 1.57 7.91
N GLY A 128 6.77 2.85 7.89
CA GLY A 128 6.19 3.88 8.76
C GLY A 128 4.70 4.09 8.51
N ASN A 129 4.28 4.14 7.24
CA ASN A 129 2.87 4.26 6.87
C ASN A 129 2.01 3.12 7.44
N PHE A 130 2.48 1.87 7.34
CA PHE A 130 1.72 0.74 7.84
C PHE A 130 1.72 0.65 9.37
N MET A 131 2.80 1.04 10.06
CA MET A 131 2.78 1.15 11.52
C MET A 131 1.66 2.10 11.98
N GLY A 132 1.59 3.31 11.42
CA GLY A 132 0.52 4.26 11.73
C GLY A 132 -0.88 3.77 11.32
N THR A 133 -1.00 3.15 10.14
CA THR A 133 -2.26 2.61 9.63
C THR A 133 -2.79 1.48 10.52
N GLN A 134 -1.94 0.55 10.95
CA GLN A 134 -2.35 -0.56 11.81
C GLN A 134 -2.77 -0.07 13.19
N LEU A 135 -2.04 0.88 13.78
CA LEU A 135 -2.46 1.51 15.05
C LEU A 135 -3.85 2.13 14.90
N SER A 136 -4.06 2.94 13.85
CA SER A 136 -5.34 3.61 13.63
C SER A 136 -6.49 2.65 13.35
N LEU A 137 -6.29 1.62 12.52
CA LEU A 137 -7.39 0.73 12.12
C LEU A 137 -7.73 -0.32 13.20
N GLN A 138 -6.71 -0.87 13.88
CA GLN A 138 -6.92 -1.94 14.86
C GLN A 138 -7.20 -1.41 16.25
N PHE A 139 -6.53 -0.35 16.66
CA PHE A 139 -6.54 0.11 18.05
C PHE A 139 -7.29 1.41 18.30
N MET A 140 -7.70 2.15 17.25
CA MET A 140 -8.56 3.33 17.41
C MET A 140 -9.84 3.02 18.20
N PRO A 141 -10.60 1.92 17.93
CA PRO A 141 -11.77 1.59 18.72
C PRO A 141 -11.43 1.32 20.19
N THR A 142 -10.30 0.66 20.47
CA THR A 142 -9.84 0.38 21.85
C THR A 142 -9.52 1.69 22.56
N TYR A 143 -8.81 2.61 21.94
CA TYR A 143 -8.51 3.92 22.52
C TYR A 143 -9.78 4.71 22.83
N ILE A 144 -10.73 4.76 21.89
CA ILE A 144 -12.01 5.48 22.08
C ILE A 144 -12.83 4.87 23.22
N ASN A 145 -12.89 3.54 23.32
CA ASN A 145 -13.68 2.88 24.34
C ASN A 145 -12.99 2.86 25.72
N LYS A 146 -11.69 2.51 25.77
CA LYS A 146 -10.98 2.28 27.04
C LYS A 146 -10.35 3.55 27.62
N VAL A 147 -9.85 4.45 26.77
CA VAL A 147 -9.16 5.68 27.21
C VAL A 147 -10.11 6.88 27.26
N LEU A 148 -10.96 7.04 26.24
CA LEU A 148 -11.95 8.12 26.21
C LEU A 148 -13.29 7.73 26.89
N HIS A 149 -13.43 6.48 27.37
CA HIS A 149 -14.62 5.95 28.05
C HIS A 149 -15.92 6.10 27.26
N MET A 150 -15.86 6.08 25.93
CA MET A 150 -17.07 6.17 25.11
C MET A 150 -17.82 4.82 25.04
N PRO A 151 -19.17 4.82 25.00
CA PRO A 151 -19.97 3.62 24.79
C PRO A 151 -19.57 2.90 23.50
N ILE A 152 -19.70 1.55 23.49
CA ILE A 152 -19.28 0.69 22.36
C ILE A 152 -20.00 1.07 21.06
N GLU A 153 -21.29 1.40 21.13
CA GLU A 153 -22.06 1.82 19.95
C GLU A 153 -21.51 3.09 19.32
N ASN A 154 -21.25 4.12 20.13
CA ASN A 154 -20.66 5.38 19.69
C ASN A 154 -19.22 5.19 19.20
N THR A 155 -18.46 4.28 19.80
CA THR A 155 -17.12 3.90 19.38
C THR A 155 -17.13 3.32 17.97
N GLY A 156 -18.08 2.46 17.63
CA GLY A 156 -18.23 1.89 16.29
C GLY A 156 -18.51 2.96 15.23
N LEU A 157 -19.45 3.88 15.55
CA LEU A 157 -19.78 5.00 14.66
C LEU A 157 -18.60 5.97 14.49
N ALA A 158 -17.97 6.38 15.59
CA ALA A 158 -16.81 7.29 15.54
C ALA A 158 -15.64 6.69 14.74
N SER A 159 -15.39 5.40 14.87
CA SER A 159 -14.34 4.69 14.14
C SER A 159 -14.63 4.59 12.64
N ALA A 160 -15.90 4.63 12.22
CA ALA A 160 -16.28 4.61 10.81
C ALA A 160 -16.11 5.96 10.10
N ILE A 161 -16.13 7.08 10.83
CA ILE A 161 -15.98 8.42 10.26
C ILE A 161 -14.63 8.57 9.57
N SER A 162 -13.56 8.10 10.19
CA SER A 162 -12.20 8.23 9.65
C SER A 162 -12.02 7.58 8.28
N PRO A 163 -12.39 6.29 8.04
CA PRO A 163 -12.29 5.67 6.73
C PRO A 163 -13.20 6.32 5.67
N ILE A 164 -14.36 6.88 6.06
CA ILE A 164 -15.23 7.62 5.14
C ILE A 164 -14.50 8.87 4.61
N ILE A 165 -14.01 9.71 5.52
CA ILE A 165 -13.31 10.94 5.15
C ILE A 165 -12.01 10.61 4.38
N MET A 166 -11.26 9.61 4.84
CA MET A 166 -10.05 9.11 4.19
C MET A 166 -10.31 8.68 2.74
N PHE A 167 -11.44 8.03 2.47
CA PHE A 167 -11.82 7.63 1.11
C PHE A 167 -11.95 8.84 0.17
N PHE A 168 -12.65 9.89 0.59
CA PHE A 168 -12.78 11.12 -0.20
C PHE A 168 -11.45 11.84 -0.38
N ILE A 169 -10.65 11.96 0.70
CA ILE A 169 -9.30 12.54 0.62
C ILE A 169 -8.42 11.76 -0.37
N LYS A 170 -8.49 10.44 -0.37
CA LYS A 170 -7.73 9.57 -1.29
C LYS A 170 -8.09 9.84 -2.75
N LEU A 171 -9.37 10.01 -3.06
CA LEU A 171 -9.82 10.34 -4.42
C LEU A 171 -9.33 11.74 -4.85
N LEU A 172 -9.47 12.72 -3.96
CA LEU A 172 -9.01 14.08 -4.22
C LEU A 172 -7.49 14.16 -4.37
N ALA A 173 -6.74 13.45 -3.52
CA ALA A 173 -5.29 13.39 -3.59
C ALA A 173 -4.79 12.76 -4.90
N GLY A 174 -5.41 11.67 -5.34
CA GLY A 174 -5.10 11.05 -6.62
C GLY A 174 -5.33 12.00 -7.79
N GLN A 175 -6.51 12.63 -7.85
CA GLN A 175 -6.85 13.58 -8.93
C GLN A 175 -5.98 14.84 -8.91
N SER A 176 -5.75 15.44 -7.74
CA SER A 176 -4.94 16.65 -7.61
C SER A 176 -3.48 16.38 -7.96
N SER A 177 -2.90 15.26 -7.52
CA SER A 177 -1.54 14.86 -7.85
C SER A 177 -1.31 14.71 -9.37
N ASP A 178 -2.34 14.32 -10.13
CA ASP A 178 -2.25 14.15 -11.58
C ASP A 178 -2.52 15.45 -12.34
N ARG A 179 -3.36 16.34 -11.82
CA ARG A 179 -3.72 17.64 -12.45
C ARG A 179 -2.67 18.73 -12.23
N ILE A 180 -2.01 18.74 -11.11
CA ILE A 180 -0.98 19.74 -10.78
C ILE A 180 0.24 19.53 -11.69
N LYS A 181 0.50 20.46 -12.62
CA LYS A 181 1.63 20.37 -13.59
C LYS A 181 2.75 21.38 -13.29
N PHE A 182 2.50 22.38 -12.46
CA PHE A 182 3.47 23.44 -12.17
C PHE A 182 4.53 23.06 -11.12
N ILE A 183 4.35 21.93 -10.43
CA ILE A 183 5.30 21.39 -9.45
C ILE A 183 5.96 20.14 -10.05
N SER A 184 7.28 19.99 -9.88
CA SER A 184 7.99 18.79 -10.36
C SER A 184 7.49 17.53 -9.65
N ASP A 185 7.50 16.40 -10.33
CA ASP A 185 6.97 15.14 -9.79
C ASP A 185 7.67 14.72 -8.49
N LYS A 186 8.98 14.99 -8.37
CA LYS A 186 9.74 14.73 -7.14
C LYS A 186 9.20 15.53 -5.94
N TRP A 187 8.90 16.82 -6.14
CA TRP A 187 8.33 17.66 -5.08
C TRP A 187 6.90 17.25 -4.73
N LYS A 188 6.07 16.87 -5.71
CA LYS A 188 4.74 16.33 -5.45
C LYS A 188 4.81 15.10 -4.55
N LEU A 189 5.66 14.13 -4.86
CA LEU A 189 5.84 12.94 -4.03
C LEU A 189 6.20 13.28 -2.58
N ARG A 190 7.11 14.24 -2.38
CA ARG A 190 7.53 14.70 -1.05
C ARG A 190 6.39 15.39 -0.30
N ILE A 191 5.68 16.30 -0.96
CA ILE A 191 4.56 17.06 -0.35
C ILE A 191 3.44 16.09 0.06
N TYR A 192 2.99 15.22 -0.84
CA TYR A 192 1.91 14.29 -0.53
C TYR A 192 2.29 13.28 0.56
N ASN A 193 3.53 12.80 0.56
CA ASN A 193 4.02 11.91 1.59
C ASN A 193 4.14 12.61 2.95
N SER A 194 4.64 13.86 2.99
CA SER A 194 4.74 14.66 4.22
C SER A 194 3.36 15.05 4.75
N LEU A 195 2.42 15.36 3.87
CA LEU A 195 1.04 15.65 4.26
C LEU A 195 0.34 14.41 4.82
N SER A 196 0.66 13.21 4.32
CA SER A 196 0.12 11.96 4.85
C SER A 196 0.84 11.54 6.14
N MET A 197 2.11 11.14 6.02
CA MET A 197 2.86 10.53 7.13
C MET A 197 3.41 11.56 8.12
N GLY A 198 3.96 12.67 7.62
CA GLY A 198 4.53 13.71 8.48
C GLY A 198 3.48 14.34 9.37
N MET A 199 2.36 14.77 8.79
CA MET A 199 1.26 15.38 9.54
C MET A 199 0.60 14.37 10.50
N MET A 200 0.40 13.11 10.07
CA MET A 200 -0.11 12.06 10.97
C MET A 200 0.82 11.86 12.16
N GLY A 201 2.14 11.80 11.93
CA GLY A 201 3.13 11.67 13.01
C GLY A 201 3.07 12.83 13.99
N VAL A 202 2.96 14.06 13.49
CA VAL A 202 2.79 15.26 14.33
C VAL A 202 1.49 15.19 15.13
N LEU A 203 0.38 14.78 14.51
CA LEU A 203 -0.91 14.66 15.22
C LEU A 203 -0.90 13.57 16.29
N PHE A 204 -0.19 12.46 16.09
CA PHE A 204 0.01 11.46 17.14
C PHE A 204 0.83 12.00 18.31
N ILE A 205 1.88 12.77 18.03
CA ILE A 205 2.66 13.45 19.07
C ILE A 205 1.80 14.46 19.82
N VAL A 206 0.99 15.25 19.11
CA VAL A 206 0.04 16.19 19.74
C VAL A 206 -0.95 15.44 20.62
N LEU A 207 -1.53 14.33 20.12
CA LEU A 207 -2.48 13.50 20.88
C LEU A 207 -1.86 12.93 22.15
N ALA A 208 -0.57 12.58 22.12
CA ALA A 208 0.16 12.07 23.28
C ALA A 208 0.35 13.11 24.41
N PHE A 209 0.27 14.40 24.09
CA PHE A 209 0.32 15.50 25.08
C PHE A 209 -1.04 15.91 25.61
N LEU A 210 -2.13 15.52 24.96
CA LEU A 210 -3.48 15.85 25.39
C LEU A 210 -3.90 14.92 26.54
N ASP A 211 -4.55 15.51 27.55
CA ASP A 211 -5.15 14.74 28.63
C ASP A 211 -6.55 14.24 28.23
N PRO A 212 -6.74 12.90 28.11
CA PRO A 212 -8.03 12.32 27.72
C PRO A 212 -9.18 12.63 28.71
N HIS A 213 -8.86 12.86 29.98
CA HIS A 213 -9.87 13.13 31.01
C HIS A 213 -10.40 14.56 30.93
N SER A 214 -9.53 15.53 30.66
CA SER A 214 -9.94 16.94 30.60
C SER A 214 -10.49 17.34 29.23
N GLN A 215 -10.03 16.71 28.14
CA GLN A 215 -10.36 17.10 26.76
C GLN A 215 -10.71 15.90 25.85
N PRO A 216 -11.67 15.02 26.21
CA PRO A 216 -11.95 13.79 25.45
C PRO A 216 -12.41 14.07 24.01
N THR A 217 -13.19 15.13 23.80
CA THR A 217 -13.66 15.51 22.45
C THR A 217 -12.49 15.95 21.54
N LEU A 218 -11.54 16.73 22.09
CA LEU A 218 -10.36 17.15 21.31
C LEU A 218 -9.49 15.97 20.95
N CYS A 219 -9.26 15.03 21.89
CA CYS A 219 -8.53 13.79 21.63
C CYS A 219 -9.19 12.99 20.51
N LEU A 220 -10.51 12.84 20.51
CA LEU A 220 -11.27 12.15 19.47
C LEU A 220 -11.10 12.84 18.11
N VAL A 221 -11.24 14.16 18.04
CA VAL A 221 -11.10 14.93 16.80
C VAL A 221 -9.68 14.79 16.22
N VAL A 222 -8.64 14.93 17.07
CA VAL A 222 -7.25 14.78 16.63
C VAL A 222 -6.96 13.37 16.14
N LEU A 223 -7.50 12.35 16.81
CA LEU A 223 -7.36 10.95 16.41
C LEU A 223 -8.04 10.68 15.05
N ILE A 224 -9.26 11.16 14.85
CA ILE A 224 -9.97 11.07 13.56
C ILE A 224 -9.19 11.80 12.48
N ALA A 225 -8.75 13.04 12.73
CA ALA A 225 -7.98 13.83 11.77
C ALA A 225 -6.67 13.14 11.36
N SER A 226 -5.95 12.55 12.31
CA SER A 226 -4.70 11.83 12.04
C SER A 226 -4.90 10.65 11.08
N THR A 227 -6.01 9.93 11.22
CA THR A 227 -6.36 8.81 10.35
C THR A 227 -6.85 9.28 8.97
N CYS A 228 -7.65 10.35 8.91
CA CYS A 228 -8.16 10.90 7.64
C CYS A 228 -7.04 11.34 6.70
N ILE A 229 -5.98 11.94 7.25
CA ILE A 229 -4.83 12.46 6.50
C ILE A 229 -4.07 11.35 5.75
N LEU A 230 -4.15 10.10 6.18
CA LEU A 230 -3.58 8.96 5.44
C LEU A 230 -4.09 8.84 4.00
N GLY A 231 -5.24 9.40 3.68
CA GLY A 231 -5.75 9.43 2.30
C GLY A 231 -4.78 10.05 1.29
N PHE A 232 -3.91 10.98 1.72
CA PHE A 232 -2.91 11.60 0.86
C PHE A 232 -1.78 10.65 0.43
N ASN A 233 -1.63 9.48 1.03
CA ASN A 233 -0.55 8.52 0.71
C ASN A 233 -0.60 8.00 -0.73
N SER A 234 -1.75 8.06 -1.39
CA SER A 234 -1.90 7.68 -2.81
C SER A 234 -1.03 8.51 -3.76
N GLY A 235 -0.78 9.78 -3.42
CA GLY A 235 0.12 10.67 -4.16
C GLY A 235 1.59 10.61 -3.72
N GLY A 236 1.91 9.92 -2.61
CA GLY A 236 3.24 9.80 -2.01
C GLY A 236 4.02 8.56 -2.47
N PHE A 237 4.48 7.75 -1.52
CA PHE A 237 5.35 6.59 -1.78
C PHE A 237 4.71 5.52 -2.70
N PHE A 238 3.39 5.36 -2.70
CA PHE A 238 2.73 4.45 -3.64
C PHE A 238 2.91 4.88 -5.10
N LYS A 239 2.78 6.18 -5.38
CA LYS A 239 3.03 6.72 -6.72
C LYS A 239 4.51 6.61 -7.08
N SER A 240 5.42 6.91 -6.14
CA SER A 240 6.86 6.74 -6.31
C SER A 240 7.23 5.29 -6.66
N SER A 241 6.62 4.29 -6.00
CA SER A 241 6.88 2.88 -6.26
C SER A 241 6.57 2.46 -7.71
N GLN A 242 5.54 3.04 -8.31
CA GLN A 242 5.18 2.78 -9.71
C GLN A 242 6.11 3.50 -10.68
N MET A 243 6.49 4.76 -10.39
CA MET A 243 7.37 5.56 -11.25
C MET A 243 8.80 5.01 -11.30
N VAL A 244 9.36 4.65 -10.14
CA VAL A 244 10.72 4.12 -10.01
C VAL A 244 10.83 2.71 -10.59
N SER A 245 9.87 1.83 -10.30
CA SER A 245 9.97 0.40 -10.62
C SER A 245 9.38 0.01 -11.97
N ARG A 246 8.56 0.82 -12.62
CA ARG A 246 7.93 0.59 -13.92
C ARG A 246 7.44 -0.86 -14.12
N GLN A 247 8.05 -1.61 -15.07
CA GLN A 247 7.69 -2.99 -15.39
C GLN A 247 7.89 -3.98 -14.24
N HIS A 248 8.66 -3.62 -13.22
CA HIS A 248 8.91 -4.44 -12.02
C HIS A 248 8.10 -3.96 -10.80
N SER A 249 7.14 -3.05 -10.98
CA SER A 249 6.31 -2.51 -9.88
C SER A 249 5.57 -3.60 -9.08
N HIS A 250 5.22 -4.73 -9.73
CA HIS A 250 4.63 -5.87 -9.03
C HIS A 250 5.55 -6.46 -7.94
N PHE A 251 6.87 -6.46 -8.16
CA PHE A 251 7.83 -6.93 -7.16
C PHE A 251 7.99 -5.94 -6.02
N THR A 252 8.06 -4.63 -6.34
CA THR A 252 8.10 -3.58 -5.32
C THR A 252 6.83 -3.60 -4.45
N LEU A 253 5.66 -3.75 -5.07
CA LEU A 253 4.39 -3.87 -4.35
C LEU A 253 4.32 -5.14 -3.48
N ALA A 254 4.94 -6.25 -3.92
CA ALA A 254 5.03 -7.46 -3.10
C ALA A 254 5.87 -7.24 -1.83
N ASN A 255 7.01 -6.52 -1.94
CA ASN A 255 7.81 -6.14 -0.77
C ASN A 255 7.05 -5.17 0.16
N ILE A 256 6.32 -4.20 -0.40
CA ILE A 256 5.45 -3.31 0.36
C ILE A 256 4.37 -4.11 1.12
N SER A 257 3.74 -5.09 0.46
CA SER A 257 2.74 -5.96 1.11
C SER A 257 3.34 -6.84 2.20
N PHE A 258 4.57 -7.33 2.00
CA PHE A 258 5.30 -8.07 3.04
C PHE A 258 5.54 -7.19 4.29
N LEU A 259 5.99 -5.95 4.10
CA LEU A 259 6.16 -5.00 5.20
C LEU A 259 4.83 -4.70 5.92
N ASN A 260 3.71 -4.63 5.19
CA ASN A 260 2.39 -4.51 5.81
C ASN A 260 2.09 -5.70 6.73
N CYS A 261 2.38 -6.93 6.31
CA CYS A 261 2.20 -8.12 7.16
C CYS A 261 3.10 -8.06 8.41
N VAL A 262 4.34 -7.60 8.27
CA VAL A 262 5.25 -7.38 9.41
C VAL A 262 4.67 -6.35 10.38
N CYS A 263 4.15 -5.22 9.89
CA CYS A 263 3.53 -4.19 10.73
C CYS A 263 2.25 -4.69 11.41
N MET A 264 1.44 -5.53 10.74
CA MET A 264 0.26 -6.17 11.33
C MET A 264 0.61 -7.05 12.55
N LEU A 265 1.81 -7.62 12.58
CA LEU A 265 2.32 -8.39 13.71
C LEU A 265 2.96 -7.49 14.76
N LEU A 266 3.78 -6.53 14.35
CA LEU A 266 4.54 -5.67 15.27
C LEU A 266 3.65 -4.71 16.06
N THR A 267 2.62 -4.13 15.44
CA THR A 267 1.77 -3.12 16.11
C THR A 267 1.03 -3.70 17.32
N PRO A 268 0.33 -4.87 17.21
CA PRO A 268 -0.27 -5.50 18.39
C PRO A 268 0.73 -5.87 19.48
N LEU A 269 1.90 -6.40 19.09
CA LEU A 269 2.94 -6.76 20.07
C LEU A 269 3.45 -5.54 20.84
N LEU A 270 3.72 -4.43 20.15
CA LEU A 270 4.13 -3.19 20.79
C LEU A 270 3.05 -2.65 21.73
N ASN A 271 1.79 -2.70 21.28
CA ASN A 271 0.69 -2.19 22.08
C ASN A 271 0.45 -3.03 23.32
N GLU A 272 0.50 -4.36 23.22
CA GLU A 272 0.34 -5.28 24.35
C GLU A 272 1.47 -5.11 25.39
N VAL A 273 2.70 -4.95 24.93
CA VAL A 273 3.86 -4.77 25.83
C VAL A 273 3.83 -3.42 26.56
N ILE A 274 3.36 -2.36 25.90
CA ILE A 274 3.42 -1.00 26.44
C ILE A 274 2.14 -0.61 27.15
N ALA A 275 0.98 -0.94 26.59
CA ALA A 275 -0.34 -0.48 27.06
C ALA A 275 -1.26 -1.65 27.43
N SER A 276 -0.72 -2.66 28.16
CA SER A 276 -1.48 -3.83 28.62
C SER A 276 -2.71 -3.45 29.45
N ASP A 277 -2.58 -2.45 30.31
CA ASP A 277 -3.67 -2.01 31.21
C ASP A 277 -4.53 -0.89 30.60
N ASN A 278 -4.26 -0.48 29.39
CA ASN A 278 -4.92 0.64 28.70
C ASN A 278 -4.89 1.97 29.48
N ALA A 279 -3.88 2.19 30.32
CA ALA A 279 -3.72 3.46 31.02
C ALA A 279 -3.42 4.60 30.03
N PRO A 280 -3.95 5.82 30.25
CA PRO A 280 -3.70 6.97 29.36
C PRO A 280 -2.21 7.29 29.16
N ALA A 281 -1.39 7.12 30.23
CA ALA A 281 0.04 7.35 30.16
C ALA A 281 0.75 6.36 29.21
N ASP A 282 0.35 5.08 29.22
CA ASP A 282 0.93 4.05 28.36
C ASP A 282 0.55 4.29 26.89
N TRP A 283 -0.68 4.69 26.66
CA TRP A 283 -1.14 5.09 25.31
C TRP A 283 -0.39 6.31 24.79
N ALA A 284 -0.04 7.27 25.65
CA ALA A 284 0.81 8.38 25.26
C ALA A 284 2.16 7.89 24.74
N VAL A 285 2.79 6.90 25.40
CA VAL A 285 4.05 6.29 24.95
C VAL A 285 3.88 5.60 23.59
N VAL A 286 2.81 4.84 23.40
CA VAL A 286 2.49 4.19 22.10
C VAL A 286 2.38 5.22 20.99
N LEU A 287 1.64 6.31 21.22
CA LEU A 287 1.45 7.39 20.26
C LEU A 287 2.76 8.13 19.96
N TRP A 288 3.62 8.36 20.98
CA TRP A 288 4.96 8.91 20.79
C TRP A 288 5.84 8.05 19.89
N ILE A 289 5.89 6.74 20.13
CA ILE A 289 6.71 5.81 19.34
C ILE A 289 6.23 5.80 17.89
N HIS A 290 4.93 5.67 17.65
CA HIS A 290 4.38 5.66 16.30
C HIS A 290 4.54 7.01 15.59
N GLY A 291 4.36 8.13 16.33
CA GLY A 291 4.59 9.47 15.81
C GLY A 291 6.04 9.71 15.37
N LEU A 292 7.01 9.28 16.19
CA LEU A 292 8.44 9.36 15.84
C LEU A 292 8.78 8.47 14.63
N ILE A 293 8.29 7.23 14.58
CA ILE A 293 8.51 6.33 13.44
C ILE A 293 7.97 6.99 12.15
N LEU A 294 6.76 7.56 12.17
CA LEU A 294 6.15 8.23 11.02
C LEU A 294 6.98 9.45 10.58
N CYS A 295 7.41 10.29 11.50
CA CYS A 295 8.24 11.46 11.20
C CYS A 295 9.61 11.07 10.63
N CYS A 296 10.32 10.13 11.27
CA CYS A 296 11.65 9.69 10.82
C CYS A 296 11.60 9.03 9.44
N THR A 297 10.62 8.14 9.21
CA THR A 297 10.45 7.47 7.91
C THR A 297 10.02 8.44 6.81
N ASN A 298 9.22 9.47 7.13
CA ASN A 298 8.89 10.54 6.21
C ASN A 298 10.11 11.39 5.84
N VAL A 299 10.94 11.78 6.81
CA VAL A 299 12.19 12.52 6.55
C VAL A 299 13.10 11.71 5.64
N PHE A 300 13.29 10.43 5.93
CA PHE A 300 14.09 9.53 5.08
C PHE A 300 13.55 9.50 3.65
N PHE A 301 12.24 9.37 3.47
CA PHE A 301 11.61 9.42 2.15
C PHE A 301 11.85 10.77 1.47
N CYS A 302 11.67 11.89 2.16
CA CYS A 302 11.88 13.21 1.58
C CYS A 302 13.32 13.44 1.08
N VAL A 303 14.31 12.84 1.74
CA VAL A 303 15.72 12.94 1.31
C VAL A 303 15.96 12.11 0.06
N PHE A 304 15.56 10.84 0.05
CA PHE A 304 15.95 9.85 -0.96
C PHE A 304 14.88 9.58 -2.04
N ALA A 305 13.68 10.16 -1.95
CA ALA A 305 12.63 9.94 -2.94
C ALA A 305 13.05 10.36 -4.35
N SER A 306 12.72 9.51 -5.31
CA SER A 306 12.90 9.76 -6.74
C SER A 306 11.57 9.63 -7.48
N ALA A 307 11.40 10.45 -8.52
CA ALA A 307 10.32 10.35 -9.48
C ALA A 307 10.79 9.75 -10.82
N GLU A 308 12.11 9.53 -10.97
CA GLU A 308 12.70 8.98 -12.17
C GLU A 308 12.72 7.46 -12.12
N SER A 309 12.63 6.84 -13.30
CA SER A 309 12.75 5.39 -13.40
C SER A 309 14.16 4.93 -13.07
N ALA A 310 14.26 3.93 -12.21
CA ALA A 310 15.54 3.37 -11.81
C ALA A 310 16.33 2.79 -13.01
N ALA A 311 17.63 2.96 -13.02
CA ALA A 311 18.51 2.52 -14.10
C ALA A 311 18.37 1.02 -14.42
N TRP A 312 18.12 0.20 -13.42
CA TRP A 312 17.93 -1.25 -13.58
C TRP A 312 16.61 -1.63 -14.28
N THR A 313 15.68 -0.68 -14.48
CA THR A 313 14.44 -0.89 -15.24
C THR A 313 14.63 -0.66 -16.74
N LEU A 314 15.75 -0.05 -17.17
CA LEU A 314 16.03 0.24 -18.57
C LEU A 314 16.45 -1.03 -19.34
N ASP A 315 16.05 -1.11 -20.61
CA ASP A 315 16.40 -2.26 -21.48
C ASP A 315 17.90 -2.39 -21.74
N THR A 316 18.61 -1.27 -21.77
CA THR A 316 20.07 -1.19 -21.87
C THR A 316 20.80 -1.88 -20.74
N PHE A 317 20.27 -1.79 -19.50
CA PHE A 317 20.84 -2.45 -18.33
C PHE A 317 20.77 -3.99 -18.43
N ALA A 318 19.65 -4.52 -18.91
CA ALA A 318 19.50 -5.96 -19.13
C ALA A 318 20.43 -6.49 -20.21
N GLY A 319 20.74 -5.70 -21.24
CA GLY A 319 21.71 -6.00 -22.28
C GLY A 319 23.15 -6.01 -21.75
N ALA A 320 23.54 -5.01 -20.97
CA ALA A 320 24.87 -4.91 -20.36
C ALA A 320 25.12 -6.05 -19.35
N ALA A 321 24.16 -6.36 -18.49
CA ALA A 321 24.26 -7.44 -17.52
C ALA A 321 24.43 -8.83 -18.20
N ARG A 322 23.78 -9.05 -19.37
CA ARG A 322 23.98 -10.25 -20.18
C ARG A 322 25.39 -10.33 -20.79
N LYS A 323 25.92 -9.21 -21.31
CA LYS A 323 27.29 -9.17 -21.85
C LYS A 323 28.33 -9.50 -20.77
N THR A 324 28.18 -8.93 -19.58
CA THR A 324 29.10 -9.17 -18.45
C THR A 324 29.05 -10.63 -17.95
N ARG A 325 27.83 -11.22 -17.89
CA ARG A 325 27.68 -12.64 -17.51
C ARG A 325 28.28 -13.58 -18.57
N ARG A 326 28.10 -13.26 -19.85
CA ARG A 326 28.68 -14.04 -20.95
C ARG A 326 30.21 -13.99 -20.94
N LYS A 327 30.81 -12.83 -20.67
CA LYS A 327 32.26 -12.70 -20.50
C LYS A 327 32.78 -13.52 -19.32
N ARG A 328 32.08 -13.55 -18.17
CA ARG A 328 32.48 -14.36 -16.99
C ARG A 328 32.37 -15.87 -17.21
N LEU A 329 31.50 -16.33 -18.10
CA LEU A 329 31.35 -17.74 -18.44
C LEU A 329 32.37 -18.24 -19.51
N VAL A 330 32.89 -17.32 -20.31
CA VAL A 330 33.84 -17.62 -21.40
C VAL A 330 35.30 -17.55 -20.90
N THR A 331 35.61 -16.76 -19.89
CA THR A 331 36.97 -16.59 -19.34
C THR A 331 37.57 -17.77 -18.57
N PRO A 332 36.86 -18.79 -18.07
CA PRO A 332 37.52 -19.97 -17.45
C PRO A 332 38.08 -20.98 -18.45
N ILE A 333 37.61 -20.96 -19.70
CA ILE A 333 37.99 -22.01 -20.68
C ILE A 333 39.31 -21.71 -21.39
N GLU A 334 39.70 -20.44 -21.50
CA GLU A 334 40.97 -20.06 -22.15
C GLU A 334 42.19 -20.12 -21.22
N ARG A 335 42.02 -20.16 -19.90
CA ARG A 335 43.16 -20.31 -18.96
C ARG A 335 43.64 -21.78 -18.76
N GLY A 336 42.89 -22.75 -19.29
CA GLY A 336 43.25 -24.17 -19.18
C GLY A 336 44.02 -24.78 -20.37
N LYS A 337 44.25 -23.98 -21.45
CA LYS A 337 44.92 -24.49 -22.66
C LYS A 337 46.33 -23.94 -22.93
N GLY A 338 46.95 -23.33 -21.92
CA GLY A 338 48.27 -22.66 -22.09
C GLY A 338 49.44 -23.31 -21.29
N VAL A 339 49.28 -24.53 -20.79
CA VAL A 339 50.40 -25.20 -20.06
C VAL A 339 50.48 -26.67 -20.43
N GLU A 340 50.68 -26.96 -21.73
CA GLU A 340 51.16 -28.27 -22.16
C GLU A 340 51.67 -28.17 -23.63
N GLU A 341 52.73 -27.41 -23.87
CA GLU A 341 53.59 -27.56 -25.03
C GLU A 341 54.94 -26.84 -24.76
N GLY A 342 55.83 -27.57 -24.11
CA GLY A 342 57.18 -27.08 -23.82
C GLY A 342 58.02 -28.10 -23.09
N GLY A 343 58.13 -29.33 -23.66
CA GLY A 343 59.00 -30.34 -23.13
C GLY A 343 59.30 -31.42 -24.16
N ARG A 344 60.21 -31.09 -25.12
CA ARG A 344 61.16 -32.07 -25.73
C ARG A 344 62.22 -31.29 -26.50
#